data_ea41e74fdd91684793e297ce382075d3
#
_entry.id   ea41e74fdd91684793e297ce382075d3
#
_cell.length_a   1.000
_cell.length_b   1.000
_cell.length_c   1.000
_cell.angle_alpha   90.00
_cell.angle_beta   90.00
_cell.angle_gamma   90.00
#
_symmetry.space_group_name_H-M   'P 1'
#
loop_
_entity.id
_entity.type
_entity.pdbx_description
1 polymer ?
#
loop_
_entity_poly.entity_id
_entity_poly.type
_entity_poly.pdbx_seq_one_letter_code
_entity_poly.pdbx_strand_id
1 'polypeptide(L)'
;VRRFLPGVRPGGRVLDVACGSGRHLSLALGAGYVVTGIDRDTSRARDTLTGEAGRWPANVDLVELDLEDGSPFPVPAGTCDGVIVTNYLWRPLLPGIVAAVSHTGLLIYETFATGNGRFGKPSNPAFLLQPGELIDVVAGRLTPIAYEHVHLRDPDRYVQRIAAVGLKHDWLRDPPAF
;
A
#
# COMPACT_ATOMS: atom_id res chain seq x y z
N VAL A 1 1.65 4.59 7.10
CA VAL A 1 1.74 5.34 5.83
C VAL A 1 2.38 6.70 6.05
N ARG A 2 1.84 7.59 6.90
CA ARG A 2 2.32 8.99 7.08
C ARG A 2 3.84 9.11 7.28
N ARG A 3 4.46 8.19 8.04
CA ARG A 3 5.89 8.20 8.35
C ARG A 3 6.78 8.07 7.10
N PHE A 4 6.39 7.22 6.16
CA PHE A 4 7.22 6.86 5.01
C PHE A 4 6.79 7.53 3.69
N LEU A 5 5.55 8.04 3.61
CA LEU A 5 5.05 8.70 2.40
C LEU A 5 5.96 9.83 1.86
N PRO A 6 6.69 10.61 2.70
CA PRO A 6 7.66 11.59 2.21
C PRO A 6 8.83 11.03 1.41
N GLY A 7 9.04 9.71 1.40
CA GLY A 7 10.00 9.04 0.52
C GLY A 7 9.58 8.99 -0.95
N VAL A 8 8.33 9.24 -1.24
CA VAL A 8 7.87 9.39 -2.63
C VAL A 8 8.32 10.75 -3.14
N ARG A 9 8.90 10.82 -4.36
CA ARG A 9 9.33 12.09 -4.95
C ARG A 9 8.16 13.08 -5.07
N PRO A 10 8.41 14.39 -4.92
CA PRO A 10 7.37 15.42 -5.03
C PRO A 10 6.58 15.29 -6.35
N GLY A 11 5.24 15.37 -6.26
CA GLY A 11 4.35 15.21 -7.40
C GLY A 11 4.32 13.79 -8.01
N GLY A 12 4.94 12.81 -7.35
CA GLY A 12 5.01 11.43 -7.80
C GLY A 12 3.65 10.74 -7.89
N ARG A 13 3.63 9.60 -8.58
CA ARG A 13 2.45 8.76 -8.74
C ARG A 13 2.33 7.77 -7.59
N VAL A 14 1.26 7.85 -6.85
CA VAL A 14 0.94 6.95 -5.72
C VAL A 14 -0.25 6.08 -6.06
N LEU A 15 -0.07 4.78 -5.94
CA LEU A 15 -1.10 3.76 -6.08
C LEU A 15 -1.54 3.28 -4.69
N ASP A 16 -2.84 3.24 -4.44
CA ASP A 16 -3.43 2.62 -3.25
C ASP A 16 -4.22 1.36 -3.69
N VAL A 17 -3.70 0.20 -3.34
CA VAL A 17 -4.25 -1.11 -3.73
C VAL A 17 -5.27 -1.55 -2.69
N ALA A 18 -6.48 -1.90 -3.12
CA ALA A 18 -7.64 -2.15 -2.27
C ALA A 18 -7.91 -0.93 -1.36
N CYS A 19 -8.13 0.22 -1.99
CA CYS A 19 -8.11 1.54 -1.33
C CYS A 19 -9.29 1.78 -0.37
N GLY A 20 -10.33 0.95 -0.42
CA GLY A 20 -11.50 0.99 0.47
C GLY A 20 -12.17 2.36 0.51
N SER A 21 -12.12 3.03 1.66
CA SER A 21 -12.70 4.37 1.82
C SER A 21 -11.83 5.51 1.29
N GLY A 22 -10.66 5.24 0.69
CA GLY A 22 -9.79 6.27 0.13
C GLY A 22 -9.00 7.11 1.15
N ARG A 23 -8.91 6.67 2.41
CA ARG A 23 -8.21 7.44 3.47
C ARG A 23 -6.74 7.74 3.14
N HIS A 24 -6.05 6.81 2.46
CA HIS A 24 -4.66 7.00 2.07
C HIS A 24 -4.55 7.78 0.75
N LEU A 25 -5.52 7.66 -0.14
CA LEU A 25 -5.64 8.53 -1.31
C LEU A 25 -5.79 9.99 -0.89
N SER A 26 -6.71 10.28 0.05
CA SER A 26 -6.88 11.63 0.61
C SER A 26 -5.60 12.16 1.25
N LEU A 27 -4.89 11.30 2.02
CA LEU A 27 -3.60 11.66 2.62
C LEU A 27 -2.55 12.01 1.56
N ALA A 28 -2.40 11.17 0.54
CA ALA A 28 -1.41 11.35 -0.52
C ALA A 28 -1.75 12.56 -1.41
N LEU A 29 -3.03 12.75 -1.74
CA LEU A 29 -3.51 13.90 -2.48
C LEU A 29 -3.23 15.21 -1.73
N GLY A 30 -3.51 15.24 -0.41
CA GLY A 30 -3.22 16.39 0.44
C GLY A 30 -1.72 16.71 0.58
N ALA A 31 -0.85 15.74 0.29
CA ALA A 31 0.60 15.90 0.22
C ALA A 31 1.11 16.28 -1.20
N GLY A 32 0.20 16.47 -2.18
CA GLY A 32 0.53 16.94 -3.52
C GLY A 32 0.91 15.86 -4.53
N TYR A 33 0.58 14.59 -4.25
CA TYR A 33 0.82 13.48 -5.17
C TYR A 33 -0.31 13.31 -6.20
N VAL A 34 -0.01 12.68 -7.33
CA VAL A 34 -1.01 12.15 -8.25
C VAL A 34 -1.40 10.75 -7.76
N VAL A 35 -2.67 10.50 -7.52
CA VAL A 35 -3.12 9.29 -6.86
C VAL A 35 -4.02 8.44 -7.73
N THR A 36 -3.82 7.13 -7.68
CA THR A 36 -4.71 6.13 -8.27
C THR A 36 -5.15 5.17 -7.18
N GLY A 37 -6.44 4.97 -7.02
CA GLY A 37 -7.01 3.96 -6.13
C GLY A 37 -7.64 2.83 -6.92
N ILE A 38 -7.40 1.59 -6.51
CA ILE A 38 -8.06 0.41 -7.08
C ILE A 38 -8.82 -0.28 -5.97
N ASP A 39 -10.10 -0.55 -6.19
CA ASP A 39 -10.94 -1.35 -5.30
C ASP A 39 -12.10 -1.96 -6.10
N ARG A 40 -12.70 -3.02 -5.60
CA ARG A 40 -13.90 -3.62 -6.21
C ARG A 40 -15.17 -2.74 -6.06
N ASP A 41 -15.15 -1.81 -5.10
CA ASP A 41 -16.18 -0.80 -4.86
C ASP A 41 -15.52 0.51 -4.47
N THR A 42 -15.52 1.47 -5.37
CA THR A 42 -14.89 2.78 -5.20
C THR A 42 -15.84 3.86 -4.67
N SER A 43 -17.10 3.53 -4.38
CA SER A 43 -18.12 4.50 -3.95
C SER A 43 -17.70 5.30 -2.73
N ARG A 44 -17.22 4.61 -1.66
CA ARG A 44 -16.77 5.24 -0.42
C ARG A 44 -15.51 6.10 -0.61
N ALA A 45 -14.60 5.67 -1.48
CA ALA A 45 -13.43 6.48 -1.81
C ALA A 45 -13.84 7.74 -2.57
N ARG A 46 -14.79 7.63 -3.47
CA ARG A 46 -15.36 8.77 -4.21
C ARG A 46 -15.98 9.79 -3.26
N ASP A 47 -16.79 9.34 -2.31
CA ASP A 47 -17.42 10.22 -1.31
C ASP A 47 -16.36 10.94 -0.47
N THR A 48 -15.33 10.19 0.01
CA THR A 48 -14.24 10.76 0.80
C THR A 48 -13.46 11.83 0.02
N LEU A 49 -13.18 11.59 -1.25
CA LEU A 49 -12.34 12.47 -2.08
C LEU A 49 -13.11 13.69 -2.61
N THR A 50 -14.41 13.54 -2.86
CA THR A 50 -15.27 14.65 -3.24
C THR A 50 -15.50 15.60 -2.07
N GLY A 51 -15.64 15.05 -0.85
CA GLY A 51 -15.84 15.78 0.39
C GLY A 51 -17.06 16.71 0.35
N GLU A 52 -17.15 17.63 1.32
CA GLU A 52 -18.23 18.61 1.43
C GLU A 52 -18.24 19.62 0.28
N ALA A 53 -17.08 19.84 -0.37
CA ALA A 53 -16.98 20.78 -1.49
C ALA A 53 -17.64 20.30 -2.77
N GLY A 54 -18.05 19.04 -2.86
CA GLY A 54 -18.74 18.46 -4.02
C GLY A 54 -17.92 18.45 -5.32
N ARG A 55 -16.62 18.70 -5.25
CA ARG A 55 -15.75 18.84 -6.42
C ARG A 55 -14.73 17.71 -6.49
N TRP A 56 -14.66 17.03 -7.63
CA TRP A 56 -13.68 15.99 -7.89
C TRP A 56 -12.27 16.58 -8.04
N PRO A 57 -11.26 16.07 -7.32
CA PRO A 57 -9.88 16.55 -7.47
C PRO A 57 -9.27 16.18 -8.82
N ALA A 58 -8.43 17.06 -9.38
CA ALA A 58 -7.83 16.87 -10.71
C ALA A 58 -6.77 15.74 -10.78
N ASN A 59 -6.13 15.43 -9.64
CA ASN A 59 -4.99 14.50 -9.57
C ASN A 59 -5.39 13.14 -8.98
N VAL A 60 -6.63 12.70 -9.23
CA VAL A 60 -7.19 11.45 -8.70
C VAL A 60 -7.78 10.61 -9.83
N ASP A 61 -7.42 9.34 -9.83
CA ASP A 61 -8.09 8.32 -10.62
C ASP A 61 -8.58 7.18 -9.71
N LEU A 62 -9.82 6.71 -9.94
CA LEU A 62 -10.39 5.55 -9.25
C LEU A 62 -10.76 4.49 -10.27
N VAL A 63 -10.17 3.31 -10.10
CA VAL A 63 -10.40 2.14 -10.93
C VAL A 63 -11.23 1.15 -10.13
N GLU A 64 -12.47 0.92 -10.56
CA GLU A 64 -13.32 -0.12 -9.98
C GLU A 64 -13.00 -1.45 -10.65
N LEU A 65 -12.38 -2.36 -9.88
CA LEU A 65 -11.90 -3.64 -10.37
C LEU A 65 -11.83 -4.66 -9.23
N ASP A 66 -12.32 -5.87 -9.49
CA ASP A 66 -12.08 -7.01 -8.60
C ASP A 66 -10.66 -7.53 -8.80
N LEU A 67 -9.80 -7.29 -7.82
CA LEU A 67 -8.41 -7.73 -7.83
C LEU A 67 -8.25 -9.25 -7.61
N GLU A 68 -9.32 -9.96 -7.27
CA GLU A 68 -9.31 -11.40 -6.96
C GLU A 68 -9.97 -12.25 -8.07
N ASP A 69 -10.25 -11.68 -9.23
CA ASP A 69 -10.88 -12.35 -10.38
C ASP A 69 -9.94 -13.30 -11.15
N GLY A 70 -8.66 -13.37 -10.76
CA GLY A 70 -7.63 -14.18 -11.39
C GLY A 70 -6.90 -13.50 -12.55
N SER A 71 -7.25 -12.26 -12.88
CA SER A 71 -6.55 -11.46 -13.88
C SER A 71 -5.16 -11.02 -13.39
N PRO A 72 -4.20 -10.75 -14.30
CA PRO A 72 -2.93 -10.15 -13.94
C PRO A 72 -3.11 -8.79 -13.25
N PHE A 73 -2.15 -8.42 -12.40
CA PHE A 73 -2.15 -7.10 -11.75
C PHE A 73 -2.22 -5.98 -12.79
N PRO A 74 -3.19 -5.04 -12.69
CA PRO A 74 -3.55 -4.13 -13.78
C PRO A 74 -2.56 -2.98 -14.00
N VAL A 75 -1.54 -2.84 -13.13
CA VAL A 75 -0.58 -1.73 -13.18
C VAL A 75 0.76 -2.20 -13.75
N PRO A 76 1.29 -1.54 -14.80
CA PRO A 76 2.55 -1.92 -15.39
C PRO A 76 3.74 -1.81 -14.42
N ALA A 77 4.75 -2.67 -14.63
CA ALA A 77 5.95 -2.68 -13.80
C ALA A 77 6.71 -1.34 -13.86
N GLY A 78 7.20 -0.87 -12.72
CA GLY A 78 8.07 0.30 -12.60
C GLY A 78 7.39 1.64 -12.83
N THR A 79 6.05 1.72 -12.79
CA THR A 79 5.30 2.95 -13.11
C THR A 79 4.89 3.77 -11.90
N CYS A 80 4.99 3.23 -10.69
CA CYS A 80 4.56 3.91 -9.46
C CYS A 80 5.77 4.40 -8.66
N ASP A 81 5.72 5.67 -8.26
CA ASP A 81 6.69 6.26 -7.33
C ASP A 81 6.37 5.89 -5.87
N GLY A 82 5.12 5.58 -5.58
CA GLY A 82 4.67 5.04 -4.30
C GLY A 82 3.59 3.98 -4.52
N VAL A 83 3.65 2.89 -3.75
CA VAL A 83 2.59 1.88 -3.69
C VAL A 83 2.21 1.69 -2.23
N ILE A 84 0.93 1.80 -1.94
CA ILE A 84 0.35 1.63 -0.60
C ILE A 84 -0.58 0.42 -0.64
N VAL A 85 -0.44 -0.47 0.34
CA VAL A 85 -1.34 -1.59 0.55
C VAL A 85 -1.64 -1.67 2.05
N THR A 86 -2.91 -1.59 2.42
CA THR A 86 -3.29 -1.71 3.84
C THR A 86 -4.50 -2.60 4.03
N ASN A 87 -4.42 -3.51 5.02
CA ASN A 87 -5.48 -4.45 5.38
C ASN A 87 -5.96 -5.33 4.21
N TYR A 88 -5.09 -5.62 3.27
CA TYR A 88 -5.36 -6.43 2.09
C TYR A 88 -4.25 -7.46 1.89
N LEU A 89 -4.61 -8.70 1.54
CA LEU A 89 -3.69 -9.77 1.19
C LEU A 89 -4.33 -10.69 0.17
N TRP A 90 -3.82 -10.66 -1.05
CA TRP A 90 -4.10 -11.64 -2.09
C TRP A 90 -2.78 -12.05 -2.74
N ARG A 91 -2.26 -13.23 -2.34
CA ARG A 91 -0.91 -13.68 -2.68
C ARG A 91 -0.61 -13.71 -4.18
N PRO A 92 -1.54 -14.12 -5.06
CA PRO A 92 -1.30 -14.09 -6.51
C PRO A 92 -0.88 -12.71 -7.06
N LEU A 93 -1.26 -11.62 -6.40
CA LEU A 93 -0.90 -10.26 -6.85
C LEU A 93 0.40 -9.72 -6.26
N LEU A 94 0.97 -10.33 -5.23
CA LEU A 94 2.18 -9.81 -4.57
C LEU A 94 3.33 -9.54 -5.54
N PRO A 95 3.63 -10.44 -6.52
CA PRO A 95 4.69 -10.15 -7.50
C PRO A 95 4.39 -8.92 -8.36
N GLY A 96 3.13 -8.72 -8.77
CA GLY A 96 2.68 -7.58 -9.56
C GLY A 96 2.74 -6.27 -8.77
N ILE A 97 2.30 -6.29 -7.51
CA ILE A 97 2.35 -5.14 -6.59
C ILE A 97 3.80 -4.66 -6.41
N VAL A 98 4.72 -5.58 -6.12
CA VAL A 98 6.16 -5.26 -5.98
C VAL A 98 6.75 -4.78 -7.31
N ALA A 99 6.37 -5.41 -8.42
CA ALA A 99 6.85 -5.02 -9.74
C ALA A 99 6.40 -3.61 -10.16
N ALA A 100 5.22 -3.13 -9.72
CA ALA A 100 4.70 -1.80 -10.03
C ALA A 100 5.56 -0.67 -9.45
N VAL A 101 6.29 -0.94 -8.35
CA VAL A 101 7.20 0.04 -7.73
C VAL A 101 8.35 0.37 -8.67
N SER A 102 8.59 1.64 -8.92
CA SER A 102 9.70 2.11 -9.76
C SER A 102 11.05 1.89 -9.07
N HIS A 103 12.15 1.98 -9.83
CA HIS A 103 13.51 1.86 -9.26
C HIS A 103 13.84 2.91 -8.19
N THR A 104 13.15 4.04 -8.20
CA THR A 104 13.26 5.11 -7.19
C THR A 104 12.02 5.22 -6.32
N GLY A 105 11.11 4.25 -6.42
CA GLY A 105 9.83 4.25 -5.71
C GLY A 105 9.89 3.62 -4.34
N LEU A 106 8.76 3.70 -3.65
CA LEU A 106 8.55 3.23 -2.29
C LEU A 106 7.32 2.33 -2.22
N LEU A 107 7.45 1.18 -1.56
CA LEU A 107 6.34 0.33 -1.13
C LEU A 107 6.07 0.56 0.37
N ILE A 108 4.81 0.79 0.72
CA ILE A 108 4.33 0.80 2.11
C ILE A 108 3.24 -0.27 2.21
N TYR A 109 3.52 -1.35 2.91
CA TYR A 109 2.58 -2.45 3.05
C TYR A 109 2.35 -2.76 4.53
N GLU A 110 1.09 -2.81 4.96
CA GLU A 110 0.68 -3.28 6.30
C GLU A 110 -0.57 -4.14 6.17
N THR A 111 -0.53 -5.38 6.69
CA THR A 111 -1.74 -6.18 6.82
C THR A 111 -1.63 -7.18 7.99
N PHE A 112 -2.70 -7.90 8.22
CA PHE A 112 -2.83 -8.82 9.35
C PHE A 112 -1.88 -10.01 9.23
N ALA A 113 -1.41 -10.49 10.38
CA ALA A 113 -0.47 -11.61 10.48
C ALA A 113 -1.07 -12.80 11.25
N THR A 114 -0.43 -13.94 11.10
CA THR A 114 -0.76 -15.20 11.79
C THR A 114 -0.98 -14.97 13.29
N GLY A 115 -2.05 -15.54 13.83
CA GLY A 115 -2.47 -15.37 15.21
C GLY A 115 -3.52 -14.26 15.43
N ASN A 116 -3.77 -13.40 14.41
CA ASN A 116 -4.78 -12.34 14.52
C ASN A 116 -6.19 -12.85 14.82
N GLY A 117 -6.52 -14.08 14.40
CA GLY A 117 -7.84 -14.69 14.61
C GLY A 117 -8.28 -14.77 16.09
N ARG A 118 -7.35 -14.65 17.04
CA ARG A 118 -7.67 -14.56 18.48
C ARG A 118 -8.37 -13.26 18.88
N PHE A 119 -8.22 -12.22 18.09
CA PHE A 119 -8.80 -10.89 18.35
C PHE A 119 -10.02 -10.60 17.47
N GLY A 120 -10.24 -11.38 16.40
CA GLY A 120 -11.36 -11.20 15.49
C GLY A 120 -11.00 -11.45 14.03
N LYS A 121 -11.65 -10.73 13.14
CA LYS A 121 -11.41 -10.84 11.68
C LYS A 121 -10.27 -9.93 11.23
N PRO A 122 -9.52 -10.34 10.18
CA PRO A 122 -9.57 -11.64 9.52
C PRO A 122 -9.00 -12.76 10.41
N SER A 123 -9.63 -13.93 10.32
CA SER A 123 -9.20 -15.14 11.04
C SER A 123 -8.82 -16.28 10.09
N ASN A 124 -9.21 -16.19 8.81
CA ASN A 124 -8.82 -17.17 7.80
C ASN A 124 -7.30 -17.06 7.52
N PRO A 125 -6.52 -18.15 7.68
CA PRO A 125 -5.08 -18.15 7.42
C PRO A 125 -4.68 -17.67 6.02
N ALA A 126 -5.55 -17.81 5.02
CA ALA A 126 -5.30 -17.32 3.66
C ALA A 126 -5.10 -15.79 3.61
N PHE A 127 -5.68 -15.05 4.55
CA PHE A 127 -5.59 -13.59 4.66
C PHE A 127 -4.66 -13.13 5.77
N LEU A 128 -3.82 -14.02 6.31
CA LEU A 128 -2.86 -13.73 7.37
C LEU A 128 -1.44 -14.00 6.89
N LEU A 129 -0.57 -13.01 7.00
CA LEU A 129 0.85 -13.15 6.66
C LEU A 129 1.55 -14.13 7.60
N GLN A 130 2.39 -14.99 7.05
CA GLN A 130 3.32 -15.83 7.81
C GLN A 130 4.48 -14.97 8.33
N PRO A 131 5.12 -15.34 9.46
CA PRO A 131 6.28 -14.60 9.98
C PRO A 131 7.35 -14.38 8.90
N GLY A 132 7.75 -13.13 8.67
CA GLY A 132 8.77 -12.77 7.67
C GLY A 132 8.26 -12.63 6.24
N GLU A 133 7.02 -13.00 5.93
CA GLU A 133 6.51 -13.08 4.55
C GLU A 133 6.67 -11.78 3.76
N LEU A 134 6.48 -10.59 4.37
CA LEU A 134 6.70 -9.33 3.66
C LEU A 134 8.18 -9.08 3.31
N ILE A 135 9.13 -9.61 4.07
CA ILE A 135 10.56 -9.55 3.71
C ILE A 135 10.81 -10.40 2.47
N ASP A 136 10.27 -11.62 2.44
CA ASP A 136 10.41 -12.54 1.31
C ASP A 136 9.77 -11.97 0.03
N VAL A 137 8.60 -11.34 0.18
CA VAL A 137 7.86 -10.71 -0.94
C VAL A 137 8.66 -9.64 -1.66
N VAL A 138 9.45 -8.84 -0.94
CA VAL A 138 10.25 -7.75 -1.54
C VAL A 138 11.66 -8.18 -1.95
N ALA A 139 12.10 -9.39 -1.56
CA ALA A 139 13.46 -9.87 -1.77
C ALA A 139 13.87 -9.82 -3.26
N GLY A 140 15.07 -9.33 -3.52
CA GLY A 140 15.65 -9.23 -4.86
C GLY A 140 15.10 -8.10 -5.75
N ARG A 141 14.06 -7.38 -5.30
CA ARG A 141 13.45 -6.27 -6.04
C ARG A 141 13.48 -4.94 -5.32
N LEU A 142 13.19 -4.95 -4.03
CA LEU A 142 13.18 -3.76 -3.18
C LEU A 142 14.08 -4.01 -1.97
N THR A 143 14.57 -2.92 -1.38
CA THR A 143 15.36 -2.96 -0.14
C THR A 143 14.49 -2.51 1.02
N PRO A 144 14.27 -3.35 2.06
CA PRO A 144 13.57 -2.94 3.27
C PRO A 144 14.28 -1.78 3.97
N ILE A 145 13.53 -0.72 4.30
CA ILE A 145 13.99 0.40 5.14
C ILE A 145 13.47 0.22 6.57
N ALA A 146 12.28 -0.34 6.70
CA ALA A 146 11.71 -0.68 8.00
C ALA A 146 10.83 -1.92 7.85
N TYR A 147 10.86 -2.77 8.87
CA TYR A 147 9.98 -3.93 8.98
C TYR A 147 9.59 -4.14 10.43
N GLU A 148 8.35 -4.51 10.64
CA GLU A 148 7.85 -4.90 11.95
C GLU A 148 6.86 -6.07 11.83
N HIS A 149 6.96 -7.01 12.78
CA HIS A 149 5.94 -8.03 13.03
C HIS A 149 5.53 -7.87 14.49
N VAL A 150 4.35 -7.29 14.72
CA VAL A 150 4.01 -6.75 16.04
C VAL A 150 2.56 -7.02 16.43
N HIS A 151 2.33 -7.02 17.76
CA HIS A 151 1.03 -6.87 18.34
C HIS A 151 0.74 -5.38 18.54
N LEU A 152 -0.24 -4.87 17.82
CA LEU A 152 -0.78 -3.53 18.03
C LEU A 152 -1.97 -3.63 18.97
N ARG A 153 -2.10 -2.64 19.86
CA ARG A 153 -3.23 -2.48 20.78
C ARG A 153 -4.15 -1.36 20.28
N ASP A 154 -5.37 -1.33 20.80
CA ASP A 154 -6.38 -0.29 20.53
C ASP A 154 -6.73 -0.10 19.03
N PRO A 155 -7.36 -1.09 18.37
CA PRO A 155 -7.75 -2.43 18.83
C PRO A 155 -6.61 -3.43 18.73
N ASP A 156 -6.67 -4.49 19.54
CA ASP A 156 -5.72 -5.59 19.49
C ASP A 156 -5.73 -6.26 18.10
N ARG A 157 -4.53 -6.39 17.52
CA ARG A 157 -4.33 -7.08 16.24
C ARG A 157 -2.87 -7.45 16.02
N TYR A 158 -2.63 -8.56 15.33
CA TYR A 158 -1.30 -8.91 14.86
C TYR A 158 -1.14 -8.45 13.41
N VAL A 159 -0.05 -7.74 13.13
CA VAL A 159 0.26 -7.22 11.80
C VAL A 159 1.73 -7.43 11.44
N GLN A 160 1.98 -7.52 10.14
CA GLN A 160 3.30 -7.19 9.60
C GLN A 160 3.18 -5.89 8.82
N ARG A 161 4.23 -5.09 8.87
CA ARG A 161 4.35 -3.88 8.08
C ARG A 161 5.77 -3.67 7.60
N ILE A 162 5.88 -3.23 6.36
CA ILE A 162 7.16 -2.96 5.70
C ILE A 162 7.11 -1.62 4.96
N ALA A 163 8.21 -0.90 5.00
CA ALA A 163 8.56 0.13 4.03
C ALA A 163 9.80 -0.35 3.29
N ALA A 164 9.69 -0.47 1.97
CA ALA A 164 10.78 -0.94 1.13
C ALA A 164 10.92 -0.06 -0.11
N VAL A 165 12.15 0.20 -0.52
CA VAL A 165 12.47 1.13 -1.60
C VAL A 165 13.12 0.45 -2.80
N GLY A 166 12.93 1.02 -3.98
CA GLY A 166 13.58 0.59 -5.21
C GLY A 166 15.12 0.75 -5.12
N LEU A 167 15.83 -0.05 -5.92
CA LEU A 167 17.31 -0.18 -5.85
C LEU A 167 18.10 1.09 -6.20
N LYS A 168 17.42 2.15 -6.66
CA LYS A 168 18.01 3.47 -6.97
C LYS A 168 17.43 4.59 -6.12
N HIS A 169 16.70 4.26 -5.06
CA HIS A 169 16.09 5.24 -4.16
C HIS A 169 17.15 5.95 -3.32
N ASP A 170 16.97 7.26 -3.11
CA ASP A 170 17.95 8.09 -2.38
C ASP A 170 18.15 7.66 -0.93
N TRP A 171 17.14 7.13 -0.27
CA TRP A 171 17.21 6.60 1.10
C TRP A 171 18.20 5.43 1.29
N LEU A 172 18.70 4.85 0.20
CA LEU A 172 19.77 3.85 0.27
C LEU A 172 21.14 4.49 0.53
N ARG A 173 21.29 5.82 0.27
CA ARG A 173 22.51 6.60 0.47
C ARG A 173 22.38 7.55 1.65
N ASP A 174 21.21 8.14 1.80
CA ASP A 174 20.86 9.10 2.85
C ASP A 174 19.57 8.65 3.54
N PRO A 175 19.65 7.77 4.55
CA PRO A 175 18.50 7.24 5.25
C PRO A 175 17.70 8.34 5.94
N PRO A 176 16.35 8.27 5.95
CA PRO A 176 15.51 9.30 6.54
C PRO A 176 15.66 9.34 8.06
N ALA A 177 15.68 10.53 8.63
CA ALA A 177 15.50 10.74 10.07
C ALA A 177 14.01 10.69 10.43
N PHE A 178 13.62 9.94 11.48
CA PHE A 178 12.24 9.79 11.94
C PHE A 178 12.06 10.12 13.43
#